data_f0d61df2a0d64cc8ef0b4a55d8de1e3d
#
_entry.id   f0d61df2a0d64cc8ef0b4a55d8de1e3d
#
_cell.length_a   1.000
_cell.length_b   1.000
_cell.length_c   1.000
_cell.angle_alpha   90.00
_cell.angle_beta   90.00
_cell.angle_gamma   90.00
#
_symmetry.space_group_name_H-M   'P 1'
#
loop_
_entity.id
_entity.type
_entity.pdbx_description
1 polymer ?
#
loop_
_entity_poly.entity_id
_entity_poly.type
_entity_poly.pdbx_seq_one_letter_code
_entity_poly.pdbx_strand_id
1 'polypeptide(L)'
;MIATKEQHDIYLSLFRQQESELVAAGPSWVESIRKAAIHRFAELGFPTTKNEEWKYTNVSPIARTAFQPAPVACKGPGDVSPQSLPLGGTTRDLDCVQLVFVDGAYAAGLSSTATLQAGVKVGNLAGALAGKQPSLGAHLARYAGFEDHAFVALNTAFMKDGAFIEVAKDVVLDRPIYLLYVSTADGQPTVTHPRNLVLVGRGSQLNIIEAYVGLEPPDRDAGGVYFTNSVTEVVAGEGAVVDYCKVQQESAQAFHVASLNVQQERSSSVTTHTIAFGGALDREEVTTVLRGEGAESLLHGLYVISGEQHVDNRTVIDHAKPHCSSRELYKGILDGRSSGVFNGKIIVRKDAQKTDSKQSNKNLLLSEDAVINTKPQLEIYADDVKCTHGATIGQIDQEAVFYLRSRGIALAEARALLTQAFASDVIEKIKFEPLRAQLKEALVERLAGKEESEVRSQESETGGSTLEES
;
A
#
# COMPACT_ATOMS: atom_id res chain seq x y z
N MET A 1 6.86 -17.40 24.92
CA MET A 1 6.92 -16.16 25.73
C MET A 1 8.32 -15.54 25.82
N ILE A 2 9.42 -16.27 25.78
CA ILE A 2 10.80 -15.72 25.84
C ILE A 2 11.18 -15.03 24.52
N ALA A 3 10.83 -15.59 23.36
CA ALA A 3 11.17 -15.04 22.05
C ALA A 3 10.56 -13.64 21.75
N THR A 4 9.39 -13.34 22.30
CA THR A 4 8.73 -12.05 22.07
C THR A 4 9.37 -10.88 22.84
N LYS A 5 10.03 -11.14 23.97
CA LYS A 5 10.63 -10.10 24.80
C LYS A 5 11.98 -9.62 24.24
N GLU A 6 12.79 -10.55 23.70
CA GLU A 6 14.07 -10.22 23.05
C GLU A 6 13.88 -9.42 21.75
N GLN A 7 12.79 -9.66 21.02
CA GLN A 7 12.49 -8.98 19.76
C GLN A 7 12.07 -7.51 19.93
N HIS A 8 11.36 -7.21 21.02
CA HIS A 8 11.04 -5.81 21.38
C HIS A 8 12.30 -5.04 21.75
N ASP A 9 13.25 -5.70 22.43
CA ASP A 9 14.47 -5.07 22.91
C ASP A 9 15.35 -4.55 21.76
N ILE A 10 15.29 -5.17 20.56
CA ILE A 10 16.02 -4.69 19.37
C ILE A 10 15.53 -3.29 18.98
N TYR A 11 14.22 -3.11 18.75
CA TYR A 11 13.68 -1.81 18.33
C TYR A 11 13.77 -0.75 19.41
N LEU A 12 13.65 -1.12 20.68
CA LEU A 12 13.89 -0.20 21.81
C LEU A 12 15.35 0.24 21.87
N SER A 13 16.28 -0.68 21.61
CA SER A 13 17.71 -0.36 21.55
C SER A 13 18.04 0.54 20.36
N LEU A 14 17.48 0.25 19.20
CA LEU A 14 17.61 1.10 18.00
C LEU A 14 17.06 2.51 18.24
N PHE A 15 15.91 2.62 18.90
CA PHE A 15 15.34 3.93 19.23
C PHE A 15 16.27 4.73 20.13
N ARG A 16 16.83 4.12 21.19
CA ARG A 16 17.79 4.77 22.09
C ARG A 16 19.07 5.22 21.36
N GLN A 17 19.56 4.42 20.42
CA GLN A 17 20.73 4.77 19.61
C GLN A 17 20.48 5.97 18.70
N GLN A 18 19.26 6.09 18.17
CA GLN A 18 18.87 7.16 17.26
C GLN A 18 18.21 8.36 17.98
N GLU A 19 17.97 8.29 19.28
CA GLU A 19 17.21 9.31 20.02
C GLU A 19 17.78 10.72 19.82
N SER A 20 19.10 10.88 19.86
CA SER A 20 19.73 12.19 19.66
C SER A 20 19.51 12.76 18.25
N GLU A 21 19.54 11.93 17.25
CA GLU A 21 19.26 12.30 15.85
C GLU A 21 17.77 12.65 15.67
N LEU A 22 16.89 11.81 16.22
CA LEU A 22 15.44 12.02 16.17
C LEU A 22 15.01 13.30 16.90
N VAL A 23 15.64 13.63 18.02
CA VAL A 23 15.39 14.87 18.76
C VAL A 23 15.83 16.08 17.95
N ALA A 24 17.00 16.02 17.31
CA ALA A 24 17.49 17.11 16.47
C ALA A 24 16.64 17.35 15.21
N ALA A 25 15.87 16.33 14.76
CA ALA A 25 15.14 16.34 13.51
C ALA A 25 13.76 17.01 13.56
N GLY A 26 13.38 17.72 14.65
CA GLY A 26 12.07 18.36 14.70
C GLY A 26 11.73 19.11 15.98
N PRO A 27 10.55 19.73 16.06
CA PRO A 27 10.10 20.45 17.25
C PRO A 27 9.81 19.48 18.41
N SER A 28 9.87 20.00 19.66
CA SER A 28 9.73 19.22 20.90
C SER A 28 8.41 18.42 21.01
N TRP A 29 7.34 18.89 20.40
CA TRP A 29 6.07 18.14 20.40
C TRP A 29 6.16 16.84 19.58
N VAL A 30 6.96 16.78 18.51
CA VAL A 30 7.23 15.57 17.75
C VAL A 30 8.02 14.56 18.57
N GLU A 31 9.01 15.02 19.32
CA GLU A 31 9.76 14.19 20.27
C GLU A 31 8.83 13.51 21.28
N SER A 32 7.90 14.28 21.85
CA SER A 32 6.92 13.76 22.82
C SER A 32 6.06 12.65 22.19
N ILE A 33 5.62 12.83 20.94
CA ILE A 33 4.83 11.82 20.22
C ILE A 33 5.67 10.58 19.95
N ARG A 34 6.91 10.71 19.47
CA ARG A 34 7.81 9.58 19.22
C ARG A 34 8.06 8.76 20.49
N LYS A 35 8.30 9.42 21.63
CA LYS A 35 8.48 8.76 22.92
C LYS A 35 7.23 8.02 23.39
N ALA A 36 6.07 8.61 23.23
CA ALA A 36 4.80 7.94 23.53
C ALA A 36 4.59 6.72 22.64
N ALA A 37 4.90 6.84 21.36
CA ALA A 37 4.71 5.77 20.37
C ALA A 37 5.67 4.59 20.61
N ILE A 38 6.96 4.82 20.91
CA ILE A 38 7.88 3.71 21.20
C ILE A 38 7.52 3.02 22.52
N HIS A 39 7.07 3.76 23.51
CA HIS A 39 6.57 3.18 24.76
C HIS A 39 5.35 2.29 24.48
N ARG A 40 4.43 2.79 23.67
CA ARG A 40 3.24 2.01 23.29
C ARG A 40 3.58 0.76 22.48
N PHE A 41 4.53 0.86 21.55
CA PHE A 41 5.05 -0.32 20.84
C PHE A 41 5.65 -1.36 21.80
N ALA A 42 6.39 -0.90 22.83
CA ALA A 42 6.94 -1.80 23.84
C ALA A 42 5.86 -2.56 24.64
N GLU A 43 4.70 -1.93 24.87
CA GLU A 43 3.56 -2.57 25.54
C GLU A 43 2.83 -3.54 24.62
N LEU A 44 2.57 -3.14 23.37
CA LEU A 44 1.81 -3.94 22.41
C LEU A 44 2.61 -5.13 21.87
N GLY A 45 3.87 -4.89 21.53
CA GLY A 45 4.70 -5.81 20.79
C GLY A 45 4.24 -6.07 19.37
N PHE A 46 4.97 -6.94 18.68
CA PHE A 46 4.51 -7.42 17.39
C PHE A 46 3.26 -8.29 17.55
N PRO A 47 2.24 -8.08 16.71
CA PRO A 47 1.04 -8.91 16.76
C PRO A 47 1.36 -10.35 16.36
N THR A 48 0.50 -11.25 16.78
CA THR A 48 0.60 -12.67 16.48
C THR A 48 -0.70 -13.19 15.88
N THR A 49 -0.71 -14.38 15.33
CA THR A 49 -1.92 -15.03 14.80
C THR A 49 -2.99 -15.33 15.89
N LYS A 50 -2.70 -15.05 17.16
CA LYS A 50 -3.69 -15.09 18.26
C LYS A 50 -4.50 -13.78 18.34
N ASN A 51 -3.99 -12.70 17.80
CA ASN A 51 -4.73 -11.45 17.70
C ASN A 51 -5.73 -11.58 16.54
N GLU A 52 -7.00 -11.32 16.79
CA GLU A 52 -8.10 -11.49 15.81
C GLU A 52 -7.80 -10.79 14.48
N GLU A 53 -7.24 -9.58 14.57
CA GLU A 53 -6.89 -8.75 13.43
C GLU A 53 -5.70 -9.29 12.61
N TRP A 54 -4.97 -10.29 13.13
CA TRP A 54 -3.77 -10.89 12.55
C TRP A 54 -3.88 -12.41 12.41
N LYS A 55 -5.08 -12.95 12.58
CA LYS A 55 -5.33 -14.40 12.63
C LYS A 55 -4.75 -15.16 11.44
N TYR A 56 -4.79 -14.58 10.27
CA TYR A 56 -4.34 -15.21 9.03
C TYR A 56 -2.99 -14.66 8.52
N THR A 57 -2.37 -13.72 9.25
CA THR A 57 -1.14 -13.03 8.83
C THR A 57 -0.06 -13.17 9.89
N ASN A 58 0.97 -13.95 9.57
CA ASN A 58 2.08 -14.22 10.46
C ASN A 58 3.23 -13.25 10.23
N VAL A 59 3.43 -12.29 11.14
CA VAL A 59 4.51 -11.30 11.08
C VAL A 59 5.78 -11.73 11.82
N SER A 60 5.87 -12.99 12.26
CA SER A 60 7.08 -13.49 12.94
C SER A 60 8.37 -13.37 12.10
N PRO A 61 8.35 -13.45 10.74
CA PRO A 61 9.53 -13.16 9.95
C PRO A 61 10.03 -11.74 10.13
N ILE A 62 9.12 -10.73 10.14
CA ILE A 62 9.48 -9.33 10.42
C ILE A 62 10.06 -9.20 11.84
N ALA A 63 9.40 -9.81 12.82
CA ALA A 63 9.80 -9.70 14.20
C ALA A 63 11.17 -10.37 14.50
N ARG A 64 11.55 -11.41 13.78
CA ARG A 64 12.82 -12.16 13.99
C ARG A 64 13.99 -11.59 13.20
N THR A 65 13.74 -10.83 12.15
CA THR A 65 14.80 -10.22 11.35
C THR A 65 15.37 -9.00 12.06
N ALA A 66 16.68 -8.96 12.23
CA ALA A 66 17.38 -7.83 12.86
C ALA A 66 17.54 -6.69 11.83
N PHE A 67 16.44 -6.04 11.50
CA PHE A 67 16.47 -4.89 10.60
C PHE A 67 17.29 -3.74 11.18
N GLN A 68 18.08 -3.11 10.33
CA GLN A 68 18.78 -1.87 10.63
C GLN A 68 18.08 -0.72 9.90
N PRO A 69 18.09 0.49 10.47
CA PRO A 69 17.65 1.66 9.71
C PRO A 69 18.44 1.74 8.41
N ALA A 70 17.75 1.99 7.32
CA ALA A 70 18.42 2.17 6.05
C ALA A 70 19.46 3.31 6.16
N PRO A 71 20.68 3.11 5.67
CA PRO A 71 21.71 4.14 5.74
C PRO A 71 21.26 5.36 4.94
N VAL A 72 21.35 6.54 5.55
CA VAL A 72 21.13 7.83 4.86
C VAL A 72 22.34 8.10 3.95
N ALA A 73 22.71 7.15 3.11
CA ALA A 73 23.64 7.41 2.03
C ALA A 73 22.84 8.14 0.95
N CYS A 74 23.06 9.44 0.83
CA CYS A 74 22.74 10.15 -0.41
C CYS A 74 23.53 9.46 -1.53
N LYS A 75 23.02 8.30 -2.01
CA LYS A 75 23.48 7.77 -3.27
C LYS A 75 23.14 8.86 -4.29
N GLY A 76 24.15 9.38 -4.95
CA GLY A 76 24.00 10.43 -5.94
C GLY A 76 23.07 9.97 -7.07
N PRO A 77 22.62 10.88 -7.94
CA PRO A 77 21.79 10.52 -9.11
C PRO A 77 22.37 9.42 -10.00
N GLY A 78 23.64 9.02 -9.80
CA GLY A 78 24.31 7.96 -10.54
C GLY A 78 24.04 6.54 -10.03
N ASP A 79 23.63 6.37 -8.78
CA ASP A 79 23.42 5.05 -8.18
C ASP A 79 21.98 4.53 -8.38
N VAL A 80 21.03 5.43 -8.56
CA VAL A 80 19.64 5.12 -8.93
C VAL A 80 19.37 5.82 -10.25
N SER A 81 19.46 5.07 -11.34
CA SER A 81 19.10 5.59 -12.66
C SER A 81 17.59 5.70 -12.79
N PRO A 82 17.04 6.83 -13.29
CA PRO A 82 15.62 6.89 -13.63
C PRO A 82 15.14 5.79 -14.57
N GLN A 83 16.07 5.22 -15.39
CA GLN A 83 15.78 4.12 -16.31
C GLN A 83 15.71 2.74 -15.61
N SER A 84 16.25 2.61 -14.42
CA SER A 84 16.21 1.35 -13.65
C SER A 84 14.98 1.22 -12.73
N LEU A 85 14.11 2.23 -12.72
CA LEU A 85 12.93 2.22 -11.87
C LEU A 85 11.83 1.39 -12.52
N PRO A 86 11.22 0.42 -11.77
CA PRO A 86 10.00 -0.26 -12.20
C PRO A 86 8.85 0.76 -12.42
N LEU A 87 7.76 0.34 -13.04
CA LEU A 87 6.68 1.23 -13.49
C LEU A 87 7.13 2.16 -14.62
N GLY A 88 7.65 1.55 -15.71
CA GLY A 88 7.91 2.22 -16.98
C GLY A 88 9.06 3.22 -16.98
N GLY A 89 10.07 3.06 -16.12
CA GLY A 89 11.41 3.66 -16.18
C GLY A 89 11.55 5.17 -16.45
N THR A 90 10.52 5.81 -16.92
CA THR A 90 10.52 7.21 -17.34
C THR A 90 9.36 7.96 -16.74
N THR A 91 9.45 8.25 -15.42
CA THR A 91 8.62 9.31 -14.82
C THR A 91 8.79 10.66 -15.55
N ARG A 92 9.78 10.77 -16.47
CA ARG A 92 9.98 11.93 -17.36
C ARG A 92 8.82 12.13 -18.33
N ASP A 93 8.10 11.05 -18.69
CA ASP A 93 6.94 11.13 -19.59
C ASP A 93 5.64 11.37 -18.83
N LEU A 94 5.67 11.28 -17.48
CA LEU A 94 4.53 11.66 -16.65
C LEU A 94 4.61 13.16 -16.34
N ASP A 95 3.69 13.94 -16.86
CA ASP A 95 3.53 15.34 -16.43
C ASP A 95 2.98 15.40 -15.01
N CYS A 96 3.88 15.25 -14.02
CA CYS A 96 3.55 15.20 -12.60
C CYS A 96 4.52 16.04 -11.75
N VAL A 97 4.10 16.32 -10.53
CA VAL A 97 4.97 16.84 -9.45
C VAL A 97 5.54 15.64 -8.72
N GLN A 98 6.86 15.42 -8.76
CA GLN A 98 7.48 14.21 -8.27
C GLN A 98 8.33 14.43 -7.02
N LEU A 99 8.09 13.61 -5.99
CA LEU A 99 8.94 13.46 -4.83
C LEU A 99 9.51 12.04 -4.81
N VAL A 100 10.83 11.93 -4.75
CA VAL A 100 11.53 10.64 -4.68
C VAL A 100 12.20 10.47 -3.33
N PHE A 101 12.01 9.31 -2.74
CA PHE A 101 12.66 8.89 -1.50
C PHE A 101 13.44 7.62 -1.78
N VAL A 102 14.71 7.59 -1.44
CA VAL A 102 15.58 6.41 -1.57
C VAL A 102 15.94 5.95 -0.17
N ASP A 103 15.66 4.70 0.13
CA ASP A 103 15.87 4.11 1.46
C ASP A 103 15.31 4.98 2.59
N GLY A 104 14.13 5.57 2.37
CA GLY A 104 13.40 6.41 3.32
C GLY A 104 13.88 7.86 3.42
N ALA A 105 14.89 8.27 2.66
CA ALA A 105 15.42 9.64 2.65
C ALA A 105 15.02 10.39 1.36
N TYR A 106 14.65 11.66 1.49
CA TYR A 106 14.29 12.49 0.35
C TYR A 106 15.48 12.72 -0.58
N ALA A 107 15.31 12.39 -1.85
CA ALA A 107 16.30 12.53 -2.91
C ALA A 107 16.00 13.76 -3.79
N ALA A 108 16.47 14.93 -3.37
CA ALA A 108 16.22 16.20 -4.08
C ALA A 108 16.65 16.20 -5.55
N GLY A 109 17.77 15.55 -5.87
CA GLY A 109 18.29 15.44 -7.24
C GLY A 109 17.46 14.56 -8.17
N LEU A 110 16.58 13.70 -7.64
CA LEU A 110 15.66 12.84 -8.38
C LEU A 110 14.23 13.39 -8.35
N SER A 111 13.96 14.40 -7.53
CA SER A 111 12.64 15.00 -7.36
C SER A 111 12.44 16.18 -8.29
N SER A 112 11.18 16.40 -8.72
CA SER A 112 10.80 17.54 -9.55
C SER A 112 9.57 18.24 -8.93
N THR A 113 9.84 19.26 -8.12
CA THR A 113 8.80 20.06 -7.46
C THR A 113 8.66 21.47 -8.09
N ALA A 114 9.29 21.71 -9.23
CA ALA A 114 9.33 23.00 -9.88
C ALA A 114 7.92 23.44 -10.34
N THR A 115 7.63 24.72 -10.10
CA THR A 115 6.42 25.43 -10.58
C THR A 115 5.10 24.86 -10.07
N LEU A 116 4.92 24.92 -8.73
CA LEU A 116 3.62 24.72 -8.13
C LEU A 116 2.75 25.97 -8.26
N GLN A 117 1.46 25.76 -8.54
CA GLN A 117 0.51 26.88 -8.55
C GLN A 117 0.32 27.48 -7.14
N ALA A 118 -0.15 28.71 -7.08
CA ALA A 118 -0.42 29.40 -5.82
C ALA A 118 -1.39 28.57 -4.94
N GLY A 119 -1.09 28.51 -3.64
CA GLY A 119 -1.91 27.76 -2.69
C GLY A 119 -1.55 26.26 -2.57
N VAL A 120 -0.52 25.78 -3.26
CA VAL A 120 -0.03 24.40 -3.15
C VAL A 120 1.35 24.38 -2.54
N LYS A 121 1.51 23.57 -1.49
CA LYS A 121 2.80 23.25 -0.89
C LYS A 121 3.05 21.74 -1.02
N VAL A 122 4.16 21.39 -1.63
CA VAL A 122 4.62 20.01 -1.77
C VAL A 122 6.09 19.96 -1.38
N GLY A 123 6.43 19.04 -0.51
CA GLY A 123 7.80 18.85 -0.07
C GLY A 123 7.92 17.62 0.82
N ASN A 124 9.11 17.41 1.36
CA ASN A 124 9.32 16.34 2.32
C ASN A 124 8.97 16.76 3.76
N LEU A 125 8.57 15.79 4.57
CA LEU A 125 8.13 16.01 5.94
C LEU A 125 9.26 16.57 6.81
N ALA A 126 10.50 16.11 6.66
CA ALA A 126 11.65 16.61 7.40
C ALA A 126 11.85 18.13 7.16
N GLY A 127 11.78 18.57 5.90
CA GLY A 127 11.83 19.99 5.55
C GLY A 127 10.66 20.79 6.11
N ALA A 128 9.45 20.22 6.08
CA ALA A 128 8.27 20.87 6.65
C ALA A 128 8.35 21.01 8.19
N LEU A 129 8.89 20.01 8.88
CA LEU A 129 9.15 20.08 10.34
C LEU A 129 10.21 21.12 10.68
N ALA A 130 11.33 21.16 9.94
CA ALA A 130 12.37 22.18 10.13
C ALA A 130 11.84 23.60 9.85
N GLY A 131 10.98 23.74 8.82
CA GLY A 131 10.30 24.98 8.45
C GLY A 131 9.17 25.37 9.40
N LYS A 132 8.86 24.57 10.42
CA LYS A 132 7.82 24.79 11.43
C LYS A 132 6.46 25.12 10.81
N GLN A 133 6.06 24.36 9.78
CA GLN A 133 4.76 24.54 9.14
C GLN A 133 3.63 24.42 10.16
N PRO A 134 2.74 25.43 10.31
CA PRO A 134 1.76 25.48 11.40
C PRO A 134 0.75 24.30 11.37
N SER A 135 0.38 23.83 10.17
CA SER A 135 -0.57 22.74 9.96
C SER A 135 -0.08 21.41 10.52
N LEU A 136 1.25 21.16 10.61
CA LEU A 136 1.80 19.92 11.15
C LEU A 136 1.38 19.66 12.59
N GLY A 137 1.43 20.65 13.46
CA GLY A 137 1.07 20.52 14.89
C GLY A 137 -0.40 20.13 15.09
N ALA A 138 -1.27 20.53 14.17
CA ALA A 138 -2.70 20.23 14.20
C ALA A 138 -3.07 18.86 13.60
N HIS A 139 -2.27 18.36 12.67
CA HIS A 139 -2.68 17.23 11.84
C HIS A 139 -1.77 16.00 11.90
N LEU A 140 -0.45 16.16 12.06
CA LEU A 140 0.49 15.03 12.04
C LEU A 140 0.25 14.09 13.24
N ALA A 141 0.15 12.80 12.97
CA ALA A 141 -0.13 11.74 13.94
C ALA A 141 -1.45 11.94 14.72
N ARG A 142 -2.48 12.44 14.02
CA ARG A 142 -3.81 12.67 14.61
C ARG A 142 -4.88 11.71 14.09
N TYR A 143 -4.66 11.10 12.95
CA TYR A 143 -5.67 10.28 12.26
C TYR A 143 -5.27 8.82 12.20
N ALA A 144 -3.99 8.53 12.13
CA ALA A 144 -3.43 7.19 12.33
C ALA A 144 -3.12 7.00 13.82
N GLY A 145 -4.08 6.47 14.59
CA GLY A 145 -3.90 6.18 16.01
C GLY A 145 -2.89 5.06 16.24
N PHE A 146 -1.99 5.24 17.19
CA PHE A 146 -0.98 4.22 17.54
C PHE A 146 -1.29 3.46 18.84
N GLU A 147 -2.43 3.76 19.47
CA GLU A 147 -2.80 3.20 20.76
C GLU A 147 -3.01 1.67 20.69
N ASP A 148 -3.57 1.19 19.58
CA ASP A 148 -3.90 -0.23 19.39
C ASP A 148 -3.22 -0.85 18.15
N HIS A 149 -2.35 -0.09 17.46
CA HIS A 149 -1.72 -0.48 16.21
C HIS A 149 -0.19 -0.49 16.33
N ALA A 150 0.40 -1.67 16.57
CA ALA A 150 1.83 -1.82 16.80
C ALA A 150 2.71 -1.26 15.67
N PHE A 151 2.36 -1.49 14.40
CA PHE A 151 3.12 -0.98 13.27
C PHE A 151 2.98 0.54 13.09
N VAL A 152 1.81 1.10 13.39
CA VAL A 152 1.63 2.56 13.42
C VAL A 152 2.44 3.17 14.57
N ALA A 153 2.47 2.50 15.74
CA ALA A 153 3.30 2.92 16.86
C ALA A 153 4.80 2.91 16.49
N LEU A 154 5.24 1.83 15.82
CA LEU A 154 6.61 1.71 15.35
C LEU A 154 6.96 2.79 14.31
N ASN A 155 6.10 3.01 13.30
CA ASN A 155 6.28 4.10 12.32
C ASN A 155 6.35 5.46 13.02
N THR A 156 5.41 5.76 13.91
CA THR A 156 5.34 7.05 14.61
C THR A 156 6.59 7.29 15.47
N ALA A 157 7.14 6.25 16.09
CA ALA A 157 8.37 6.34 16.86
C ALA A 157 9.58 6.70 16.00
N PHE A 158 9.71 6.07 14.82
CA PHE A 158 10.87 6.20 13.94
C PHE A 158 10.65 7.15 12.75
N MET A 159 9.49 7.80 12.62
CA MET A 159 9.24 8.72 11.50
C MET A 159 10.31 9.81 11.42
N LYS A 160 11.04 9.84 10.31
CA LYS A 160 12.05 10.85 10.00
C LYS A 160 11.61 11.71 8.82
N ASP A 161 11.14 11.07 7.76
CA ASP A 161 10.79 11.73 6.50
C ASP A 161 9.60 11.04 5.81
N GLY A 162 9.17 11.61 4.70
CA GLY A 162 8.05 11.24 3.86
C GLY A 162 7.49 12.49 3.19
N ALA A 163 6.28 12.42 2.65
CA ALA A 163 5.69 13.53 1.93
C ALA A 163 4.86 14.45 2.86
N PHE A 164 4.98 15.74 2.63
CA PHE A 164 4.08 16.76 3.15
C PHE A 164 3.42 17.51 1.98
N ILE A 165 2.09 17.44 1.91
CA ILE A 165 1.28 18.06 0.87
C ILE A 165 0.19 18.88 1.55
N GLU A 166 0.11 20.17 1.21
CA GLU A 166 -0.95 21.07 1.67
C GLU A 166 -1.51 21.86 0.50
N VAL A 167 -2.78 21.64 0.19
CA VAL A 167 -3.52 22.33 -0.86
C VAL A 167 -4.51 23.28 -0.21
N ALA A 168 -4.41 24.56 -0.52
CA ALA A 168 -5.32 25.57 -0.02
C ALA A 168 -6.75 25.36 -0.56
N LYS A 169 -7.73 26.08 0.00
CA LYS A 169 -9.12 26.02 -0.45
C LYS A 169 -9.28 26.47 -1.92
N ASP A 170 -10.24 25.87 -2.59
CA ASP A 170 -10.69 26.25 -3.95
C ASP A 170 -9.56 26.14 -5.01
N VAL A 171 -8.64 25.18 -4.84
CA VAL A 171 -7.51 24.90 -5.75
C VAL A 171 -7.73 23.57 -6.45
N VAL A 172 -7.67 23.57 -7.77
CA VAL A 172 -7.69 22.35 -8.60
C VAL A 172 -6.28 22.09 -9.12
N LEU A 173 -5.72 20.92 -8.78
CA LEU A 173 -4.44 20.47 -9.31
C LEU A 173 -4.67 19.60 -10.55
N ASP A 174 -4.24 20.10 -11.72
CA ASP A 174 -4.34 19.34 -12.98
C ASP A 174 -3.31 18.23 -13.07
N ARG A 175 -2.12 18.47 -12.51
CA ARG A 175 -0.99 17.52 -12.50
C ARG A 175 -1.02 16.67 -11.23
N PRO A 176 -0.92 15.34 -11.33
CA PRO A 176 -0.85 14.50 -10.15
C PRO A 176 0.45 14.73 -9.35
N ILE A 177 0.38 14.49 -8.05
CA ILE A 177 1.58 14.40 -7.20
C ILE A 177 2.01 12.93 -7.14
N TYR A 178 3.23 12.66 -7.56
CA TYR A 178 3.83 11.33 -7.59
C TYR A 178 4.86 11.19 -6.47
N LEU A 179 4.58 10.31 -5.52
CA LEU A 179 5.45 9.95 -4.40
C LEU A 179 6.10 8.62 -4.72
N LEU A 180 7.39 8.59 -4.95
CA LEU A 180 8.14 7.39 -5.30
C LEU A 180 9.09 7.00 -4.16
N TYR A 181 8.86 5.85 -3.55
CA TYR A 181 9.69 5.24 -2.53
C TYR A 181 10.47 4.09 -3.13
N VAL A 182 11.79 4.21 -3.12
CA VAL A 182 12.73 3.25 -3.72
C VAL A 182 13.52 2.58 -2.61
N SER A 183 13.49 1.26 -2.56
CA SER A 183 14.33 0.44 -1.67
C SER A 183 15.47 -0.19 -2.46
N THR A 184 16.72 0.04 -2.05
CA THR A 184 17.92 -0.43 -2.81
C THR A 184 18.38 -1.82 -2.39
N ALA A 185 17.96 -2.31 -1.24
CA ALA A 185 18.21 -3.68 -0.74
C ALA A 185 19.71 -4.08 -0.70
N ASP A 186 20.62 -3.15 -0.41
CA ASP A 186 22.08 -3.36 -0.41
C ASP A 186 22.56 -4.13 0.84
N GLY A 187 22.57 -5.44 0.77
CA GLY A 187 23.35 -6.33 1.65
C GLY A 187 22.69 -6.69 2.99
N GLN A 188 22.55 -5.78 3.91
CA GLN A 188 21.95 -6.07 5.24
C GLN A 188 20.45 -5.80 5.25
N PRO A 189 19.66 -6.55 6.03
CA PRO A 189 18.23 -6.26 6.19
C PRO A 189 18.00 -4.84 6.69
N THR A 190 17.27 -4.03 5.93
CA THR A 190 16.98 -2.63 6.24
C THR A 190 15.51 -2.38 6.51
N VAL A 191 15.20 -1.35 7.31
CA VAL A 191 13.83 -0.88 7.54
C VAL A 191 13.70 0.61 7.28
N THR A 192 12.59 0.98 6.66
CA THR A 192 12.18 2.38 6.45
C THR A 192 10.81 2.64 7.07
N HIS A 193 10.58 3.87 7.52
CA HIS A 193 9.35 4.31 8.15
C HIS A 193 8.79 5.58 7.47
N PRO A 194 8.37 5.52 6.19
CA PRO A 194 7.77 6.67 5.52
C PRO A 194 6.55 7.18 6.28
N ARG A 195 6.46 8.52 6.48
CA ARG A 195 5.30 9.17 7.07
C ARG A 195 4.79 10.28 6.19
N ASN A 196 3.56 10.15 5.68
CA ASN A 196 2.97 11.11 4.76
C ASN A 196 1.81 11.86 5.42
N LEU A 197 1.72 13.15 5.15
CA LEU A 197 0.58 13.98 5.53
C LEU A 197 0.08 14.78 4.33
N VAL A 198 -1.20 14.59 4.00
CA VAL A 198 -1.88 15.24 2.88
C VAL A 198 -3.09 16.01 3.40
N LEU A 199 -3.06 17.31 3.22
CA LEU A 199 -4.11 18.22 3.65
C LEU A 199 -4.75 18.88 2.40
N VAL A 200 -6.00 18.59 2.12
CA VAL A 200 -6.72 19.10 0.96
C VAL A 200 -7.81 20.06 1.43
N GLY A 201 -7.66 21.33 1.10
CA GLY A 201 -8.58 22.39 1.51
C GLY A 201 -9.98 22.25 0.89
N ARG A 202 -10.92 23.01 1.43
CA ARG A 202 -12.32 23.02 0.96
C ARG A 202 -12.40 23.28 -0.54
N GLY A 203 -13.23 22.51 -1.26
CA GLY A 203 -13.50 22.67 -2.69
C GLY A 203 -12.32 22.41 -3.62
N SER A 204 -11.23 21.83 -3.10
CA SER A 204 -10.02 21.57 -3.87
C SER A 204 -10.01 20.17 -4.48
N GLN A 205 -9.22 19.98 -5.53
CA GLN A 205 -9.07 18.69 -6.22
C GLN A 205 -7.60 18.31 -6.32
N LEU A 206 -7.30 17.03 -6.04
CA LEU A 206 -5.94 16.50 -6.00
C LEU A 206 -5.91 15.05 -6.45
N ASN A 207 -4.95 14.70 -7.31
CA ASN A 207 -4.59 13.34 -7.65
C ASN A 207 -3.23 12.99 -7.04
N ILE A 208 -3.13 11.88 -6.35
CA ILE A 208 -1.89 11.39 -5.72
C ILE A 208 -1.60 9.99 -6.22
N ILE A 209 -0.35 9.73 -6.55
CA ILE A 209 0.18 8.40 -6.82
C ILE A 209 1.28 8.16 -5.79
N GLU A 210 1.15 7.12 -4.98
CA GLU A 210 2.14 6.70 -4.00
C GLU A 210 2.66 5.32 -4.41
N ALA A 211 3.91 5.25 -4.88
CA ALA A 211 4.51 4.02 -5.40
C ALA A 211 5.68 3.57 -4.54
N TYR A 212 5.72 2.27 -4.25
CA TYR A 212 6.79 1.58 -3.55
C TYR A 212 7.42 0.57 -4.49
N VAL A 213 8.74 0.69 -4.71
CA VAL A 213 9.47 -0.14 -5.66
C VAL A 213 10.78 -0.64 -5.04
N GLY A 214 11.15 -1.87 -5.36
CA GLY A 214 12.47 -2.42 -5.06
C GLY A 214 13.38 -2.30 -6.28
N LEU A 215 14.61 -1.86 -6.09
CA LEU A 215 15.64 -2.06 -7.10
C LEU A 215 16.16 -3.48 -6.95
N GLU A 216 15.82 -4.34 -7.91
CA GLU A 216 16.39 -5.67 -7.96
C GLU A 216 17.85 -5.58 -8.40
N PRO A 217 18.80 -6.23 -7.69
CA PRO A 217 20.14 -6.39 -8.19
C PRO A 217 20.11 -7.21 -9.49
N PRO A 218 21.18 -7.12 -10.33
CA PRO A 218 21.28 -7.88 -11.58
C PRO A 218 21.12 -9.39 -11.39
N ASP A 219 21.49 -9.90 -10.21
CA ASP A 219 21.24 -11.28 -9.77
C ASP A 219 19.98 -11.31 -8.90
N ARG A 220 18.86 -11.78 -9.46
CA ARG A 220 17.55 -11.84 -8.80
C ARG A 220 17.53 -12.68 -7.54
N ASP A 221 18.45 -13.65 -7.40
CA ASP A 221 18.57 -14.51 -6.22
C ASP A 221 19.31 -13.81 -5.07
N ALA A 222 20.00 -12.71 -5.34
CA ALA A 222 20.75 -11.91 -4.38
C ALA A 222 19.94 -10.74 -3.77
N GLY A 223 18.66 -10.61 -4.08
CA GLY A 223 17.79 -9.54 -3.57
C GLY A 223 17.77 -9.50 -2.05
N GLY A 224 18.17 -8.35 -1.46
CA GLY A 224 18.20 -8.18 -0.01
C GLY A 224 16.82 -8.13 0.61
N VAL A 225 16.71 -8.60 1.83
CA VAL A 225 15.49 -8.49 2.65
C VAL A 225 15.37 -7.06 3.18
N TYR A 226 14.23 -6.43 2.99
CA TYR A 226 13.93 -5.12 3.58
C TYR A 226 12.50 -5.03 4.05
N PHE A 227 12.25 -4.05 4.92
CA PHE A 227 10.94 -3.82 5.50
C PHE A 227 10.52 -2.36 5.31
N THR A 228 9.41 -2.14 4.62
CA THR A 228 8.75 -0.85 4.50
C THR A 228 7.55 -0.80 5.44
N ASN A 229 7.59 0.10 6.42
CA ASN A 229 6.48 0.34 7.35
C ASN A 229 5.98 1.77 7.13
N SER A 230 4.98 1.96 6.28
CA SER A 230 4.49 3.29 5.88
C SER A 230 3.18 3.69 6.57
N VAL A 231 3.04 4.98 6.84
CA VAL A 231 1.78 5.55 7.33
C VAL A 231 1.46 6.83 6.57
N THR A 232 0.28 6.88 5.98
CA THR A 232 -0.24 8.04 5.25
C THR A 232 -1.52 8.54 5.89
N GLU A 233 -1.58 9.84 6.19
CA GLU A 233 -2.75 10.54 6.71
C GLU A 233 -3.27 11.52 5.65
N VAL A 234 -4.54 11.40 5.28
CA VAL A 234 -5.21 12.25 4.29
C VAL A 234 -6.40 12.94 4.93
N VAL A 235 -6.47 14.26 4.80
CA VAL A 235 -7.62 15.05 5.25
C VAL A 235 -8.24 15.74 4.03
N ALA A 236 -9.44 15.30 3.68
CA ALA A 236 -10.24 15.91 2.61
C ALA A 236 -11.24 16.89 3.21
N GLY A 237 -11.02 18.18 2.98
CA GLY A 237 -11.90 19.25 3.43
C GLY A 237 -13.30 19.22 2.78
N GLU A 238 -14.20 20.11 3.22
CA GLU A 238 -15.56 20.18 2.69
C GLU A 238 -15.56 20.32 1.16
N GLY A 239 -16.29 19.45 0.46
CA GLY A 239 -16.38 19.46 -1.01
C GLY A 239 -15.07 19.14 -1.73
N ALA A 240 -14.04 18.69 -1.04
CA ALA A 240 -12.78 18.30 -1.67
C ALA A 240 -12.94 17.00 -2.47
N VAL A 241 -12.19 16.88 -3.59
CA VAL A 241 -12.13 15.68 -4.42
C VAL A 241 -10.70 15.16 -4.42
N VAL A 242 -10.50 13.94 -3.95
CA VAL A 242 -9.19 13.31 -3.90
C VAL A 242 -9.22 11.96 -4.62
N ASP A 243 -8.29 11.76 -5.54
CA ASP A 243 -8.03 10.48 -6.18
C ASP A 243 -6.63 10.02 -5.74
N TYR A 244 -6.58 8.94 -4.99
CA TYR A 244 -5.35 8.44 -4.38
C TYR A 244 -5.09 7.01 -4.88
N CYS A 245 -3.95 6.82 -5.52
CA CYS A 245 -3.55 5.51 -6.03
C CYS A 245 -2.24 5.07 -5.38
N LYS A 246 -2.30 3.98 -4.61
CA LYS A 246 -1.12 3.31 -4.08
C LYS A 246 -0.74 2.12 -4.96
N VAL A 247 0.53 2.01 -5.31
CA VAL A 247 1.09 0.88 -6.07
C VAL A 247 2.27 0.31 -5.31
N GLN A 248 2.18 -0.98 -4.97
CA GLN A 248 3.25 -1.73 -4.32
C GLN A 248 3.83 -2.74 -5.33
N GLN A 249 5.11 -2.56 -5.67
CA GLN A 249 5.86 -3.41 -6.59
C GLN A 249 7.28 -3.59 -6.07
N GLU A 250 7.37 -4.17 -4.90
CA GLU A 250 8.63 -4.41 -4.21
C GLU A 250 9.17 -5.82 -4.51
N SER A 251 10.41 -6.09 -4.11
CA SER A 251 11.06 -7.38 -4.25
C SER A 251 10.23 -8.52 -3.64
N ALA A 252 10.32 -9.71 -4.20
CA ALA A 252 9.64 -10.90 -3.67
C ALA A 252 10.07 -11.28 -2.23
N GLN A 253 11.18 -10.73 -1.73
CA GLN A 253 11.67 -10.92 -0.36
C GLN A 253 11.32 -9.75 0.57
N ALA A 254 10.68 -8.71 0.06
CA ALA A 254 10.31 -7.53 0.84
C ALA A 254 9.15 -7.81 1.81
N PHE A 255 9.19 -7.11 2.93
CA PHE A 255 8.04 -6.98 3.83
C PHE A 255 7.48 -5.57 3.72
N HIS A 256 6.18 -5.46 3.49
CA HIS A 256 5.47 -4.20 3.43
C HIS A 256 4.31 -4.20 4.41
N VAL A 257 4.26 -3.21 5.30
CA VAL A 257 3.08 -2.95 6.15
C VAL A 257 2.74 -1.48 6.03
N ALA A 258 1.53 -1.21 5.58
CA ALA A 258 1.09 0.15 5.35
C ALA A 258 -0.26 0.46 6.00
N SER A 259 -0.42 1.71 6.39
CA SER A 259 -1.66 2.22 6.95
C SER A 259 -2.02 3.55 6.30
N LEU A 260 -3.14 3.58 5.56
CA LEU A 260 -3.74 4.77 4.98
C LEU A 260 -4.95 5.19 5.81
N ASN A 261 -4.93 6.41 6.35
CA ASN A 261 -5.99 6.96 7.17
C ASN A 261 -6.60 8.21 6.53
N VAL A 262 -7.86 8.12 6.12
CA VAL A 262 -8.58 9.15 5.40
C VAL A 262 -9.66 9.76 6.28
N GLN A 263 -9.65 11.09 6.41
CA GLN A 263 -10.73 11.84 7.07
C GLN A 263 -11.47 12.66 6.02
N GLN A 264 -12.78 12.47 5.96
CA GLN A 264 -13.64 13.10 4.96
C GLN A 264 -14.63 14.07 5.62
N GLU A 265 -14.52 15.33 5.27
CA GLU A 265 -15.46 16.36 5.69
C GLU A 265 -16.70 16.39 4.75
N ARG A 266 -17.64 17.29 5.04
CA ARG A 266 -18.94 17.39 4.35
C ARG A 266 -18.80 17.41 2.83
N SER A 267 -19.61 16.58 2.15
CA SER A 267 -19.70 16.52 0.67
C SER A 267 -18.36 16.29 -0.04
N SER A 268 -17.34 15.80 0.65
CA SER A 268 -16.08 15.42 0.03
C SER A 268 -16.22 14.07 -0.69
N SER A 269 -15.47 13.88 -1.76
CA SER A 269 -15.39 12.63 -2.51
C SER A 269 -13.94 12.14 -2.53
N VAL A 270 -13.70 10.95 -1.99
CA VAL A 270 -12.36 10.35 -1.99
C VAL A 270 -12.43 8.98 -2.67
N THR A 271 -11.59 8.81 -3.68
CA THR A 271 -11.36 7.52 -4.32
C THR A 271 -9.97 7.02 -3.92
N THR A 272 -9.88 5.80 -3.42
CA THR A 272 -8.61 5.13 -3.16
C THR A 272 -8.45 3.91 -4.06
N HIS A 273 -7.26 3.75 -4.63
CA HIS A 273 -6.85 2.57 -5.37
C HIS A 273 -5.65 1.94 -4.68
N THR A 274 -5.72 0.66 -4.34
CA THR A 274 -4.62 -0.12 -3.76
C THR A 274 -4.25 -1.23 -4.73
N ILE A 275 -3.08 -1.13 -5.35
CA ILE A 275 -2.58 -2.10 -6.32
C ILE A 275 -1.35 -2.78 -5.74
N ALA A 276 -1.43 -4.09 -5.47
CA ALA A 276 -0.36 -4.88 -4.88
C ALA A 276 0.09 -5.99 -5.83
N PHE A 277 1.36 -5.95 -6.17
CA PHE A 277 2.02 -6.99 -6.97
C PHE A 277 2.91 -7.92 -6.12
N GLY A 278 2.83 -7.80 -4.81
CA GLY A 278 3.43 -8.71 -3.85
C GLY A 278 4.70 -8.21 -3.20
N GLY A 279 5.30 -9.06 -2.49
CA GLY A 279 6.41 -9.04 -1.56
C GLY A 279 6.38 -10.41 -0.90
N ALA A 280 7.29 -10.73 0.01
CA ALA A 280 7.14 -11.91 0.85
C ALA A 280 5.88 -11.81 1.73
N LEU A 281 5.63 -10.60 2.24
CA LEU A 281 4.41 -10.24 2.96
C LEU A 281 4.08 -8.78 2.65
N ASP A 282 2.85 -8.55 2.18
CA ASP A 282 2.27 -7.22 2.02
C ASP A 282 0.99 -7.12 2.84
N ARG A 283 0.91 -6.11 3.72
CA ARG A 283 -0.31 -5.82 4.48
C ARG A 283 -0.70 -4.37 4.35
N GLU A 284 -1.89 -4.16 3.82
CA GLU A 284 -2.51 -2.86 3.59
C GLU A 284 -3.71 -2.64 4.51
N GLU A 285 -3.66 -1.59 5.32
CA GLU A 285 -4.77 -1.14 6.14
C GLU A 285 -5.28 0.21 5.64
N VAL A 286 -6.51 0.25 5.14
CA VAL A 286 -7.17 1.49 4.69
C VAL A 286 -8.33 1.80 5.62
N THR A 287 -8.22 2.88 6.37
CA THR A 287 -9.28 3.38 7.25
C THR A 287 -9.83 4.70 6.72
N THR A 288 -11.11 4.74 6.42
CA THR A 288 -11.81 5.94 5.98
C THR A 288 -12.91 6.29 6.95
N VAL A 289 -12.90 7.54 7.44
CA VAL A 289 -13.95 8.07 8.34
C VAL A 289 -14.69 9.19 7.64
N LEU A 290 -15.99 8.98 7.37
CA LEU A 290 -16.89 9.97 6.78
C LEU A 290 -17.47 10.84 7.90
N ARG A 291 -16.73 11.90 8.26
CA ARG A 291 -17.03 12.81 9.38
C ARG A 291 -18.02 13.91 9.03
N GLY A 292 -18.21 14.17 7.74
CA GLY A 292 -19.15 15.15 7.22
C GLY A 292 -20.35 14.51 6.53
N GLU A 293 -21.50 15.17 6.57
CA GLU A 293 -22.70 14.76 5.87
C GLU A 293 -22.48 14.72 4.34
N GLY A 294 -23.07 13.73 3.67
CA GLY A 294 -23.02 13.63 2.20
C GLY A 294 -21.63 13.29 1.63
N ALA A 295 -20.69 12.81 2.44
CA ALA A 295 -19.40 12.37 1.96
C ALA A 295 -19.51 11.05 1.18
N GLU A 296 -18.68 10.91 0.13
CA GLU A 296 -18.60 9.71 -0.70
C GLU A 296 -17.19 9.10 -0.63
N SER A 297 -17.12 7.78 -0.44
CA SER A 297 -15.86 7.04 -0.43
C SER A 297 -15.89 5.86 -1.41
N LEU A 298 -14.93 5.82 -2.33
CA LEU A 298 -14.77 4.74 -3.30
C LEU A 298 -13.43 4.03 -3.03
N LEU A 299 -13.47 2.73 -2.72
CA LEU A 299 -12.27 1.93 -2.45
C LEU A 299 -12.15 0.85 -3.52
N HIS A 300 -11.04 0.83 -4.22
CA HIS A 300 -10.72 -0.16 -5.22
C HIS A 300 -9.39 -0.84 -4.91
N GLY A 301 -9.35 -2.16 -4.92
CA GLY A 301 -8.13 -2.93 -4.69
C GLY A 301 -7.92 -4.02 -5.73
N LEU A 302 -6.67 -4.19 -6.14
CA LEU A 302 -6.23 -5.32 -6.95
C LEU A 302 -4.93 -5.87 -6.35
N TYR A 303 -4.91 -7.16 -6.06
CA TYR A 303 -3.71 -7.87 -5.65
C TYR A 303 -3.47 -9.06 -6.55
N VAL A 304 -2.25 -9.18 -7.06
CA VAL A 304 -1.81 -10.24 -7.98
C VAL A 304 -0.55 -10.87 -7.42
N ILE A 305 -0.69 -12.06 -6.85
CA ILE A 305 0.38 -12.74 -6.12
C ILE A 305 0.59 -14.17 -6.61
N SER A 306 1.80 -14.67 -6.41
CA SER A 306 2.18 -16.02 -6.83
C SER A 306 3.26 -16.62 -5.93
N GLY A 307 3.63 -17.87 -6.18
CA GLY A 307 4.64 -18.56 -5.38
C GLY A 307 4.22 -18.71 -3.92
N GLU A 308 5.02 -18.22 -2.98
CA GLU A 308 4.74 -18.25 -1.54
C GLU A 308 4.38 -16.86 -0.96
N GLN A 309 4.07 -15.89 -1.81
CA GLN A 309 3.71 -14.55 -1.41
C GLN A 309 2.45 -14.51 -0.53
N HIS A 310 2.44 -13.60 0.43
CA HIS A 310 1.29 -13.34 1.29
C HIS A 310 0.81 -11.90 1.17
N VAL A 311 -0.51 -11.70 0.93
CA VAL A 311 -1.13 -10.37 0.93
C VAL A 311 -2.30 -10.32 1.91
N ASP A 312 -2.40 -9.23 2.68
CA ASP A 312 -3.50 -9.00 3.63
C ASP A 312 -4.07 -7.59 3.44
N ASN A 313 -5.26 -7.51 2.86
CA ASN A 313 -5.97 -6.24 2.67
C ASN A 313 -7.02 -6.06 3.75
N ARG A 314 -6.93 -4.98 4.49
CA ARG A 314 -7.90 -4.60 5.51
C ARG A 314 -8.47 -3.23 5.21
N THR A 315 -9.79 -3.15 5.24
CA THR A 315 -10.48 -1.87 5.06
C THR A 315 -11.45 -1.64 6.21
N VAL A 316 -11.51 -0.39 6.65
CA VAL A 316 -12.52 0.08 7.60
C VAL A 316 -13.16 1.33 7.02
N ILE A 317 -14.46 1.29 6.78
CA ILE A 317 -15.25 2.44 6.34
C ILE A 317 -16.21 2.79 7.46
N ASP A 318 -15.96 3.92 8.14
CA ASP A 318 -16.76 4.41 9.26
C ASP A 318 -17.68 5.54 8.80
N HIS A 319 -18.94 5.22 8.60
CA HIS A 319 -20.00 6.18 8.34
C HIS A 319 -20.44 6.85 9.64
N ALA A 320 -19.90 8.03 9.92
CA ALA A 320 -20.16 8.76 11.16
C ALA A 320 -21.29 9.81 11.03
N LYS A 321 -21.72 10.14 9.81
CA LYS A 321 -22.73 11.18 9.52
C LYS A 321 -23.74 10.70 8.47
N PRO A 322 -24.94 11.32 8.41
CA PRO A 322 -26.00 10.91 7.49
C PRO A 322 -25.69 11.21 6.03
N HIS A 323 -26.46 10.59 5.14
CA HIS A 323 -26.41 10.77 3.68
C HIS A 323 -25.07 10.44 3.03
N CYS A 324 -24.23 9.65 3.70
CA CYS A 324 -22.94 9.23 3.15
C CYS A 324 -23.08 7.97 2.28
N SER A 325 -22.20 7.84 1.29
CA SER A 325 -22.14 6.66 0.43
C SER A 325 -20.74 6.06 0.37
N SER A 326 -20.68 4.74 0.23
CA SER A 326 -19.42 4.05 -0.05
C SER A 326 -19.59 2.91 -1.03
N ARG A 327 -18.57 2.69 -1.86
CA ARG A 327 -18.48 1.56 -2.79
C ARG A 327 -17.09 0.96 -2.69
N GLU A 328 -17.04 -0.31 -2.42
CA GLU A 328 -15.79 -1.03 -2.27
C GLU A 328 -15.74 -2.23 -3.23
N LEU A 329 -14.68 -2.32 -4.00
CA LEU A 329 -14.38 -3.42 -4.90
C LEU A 329 -12.94 -3.84 -4.76
N TYR A 330 -12.70 -5.02 -4.18
CA TYR A 330 -11.39 -5.65 -4.13
C TYR A 330 -11.39 -6.92 -4.97
N LYS A 331 -10.33 -7.10 -5.77
CA LYS A 331 -10.11 -8.30 -6.58
C LYS A 331 -8.74 -8.90 -6.31
N GLY A 332 -8.71 -10.21 -6.10
CA GLY A 332 -7.51 -10.98 -5.90
C GLY A 332 -7.26 -11.98 -7.02
N ILE A 333 -6.02 -12.09 -7.45
CA ILE A 333 -5.54 -13.14 -8.37
C ILE A 333 -4.40 -13.84 -7.65
N LEU A 334 -4.59 -15.12 -7.34
CA LEU A 334 -3.68 -15.90 -6.53
C LEU A 334 -3.24 -17.15 -7.27
N ASP A 335 -1.93 -17.45 -7.23
CA ASP A 335 -1.35 -18.58 -7.92
C ASP A 335 -0.23 -19.26 -7.11
N GLY A 336 0.16 -20.47 -7.50
CA GLY A 336 1.14 -21.28 -6.76
C GLY A 336 0.64 -21.62 -5.36
N ARG A 337 1.47 -21.39 -4.34
CA ARG A 337 1.14 -21.57 -2.91
C ARG A 337 0.91 -20.24 -2.21
N SER A 338 0.50 -19.21 -2.96
CA SER A 338 0.26 -17.89 -2.42
C SER A 338 -0.95 -17.86 -1.49
N SER A 339 -0.94 -16.94 -0.54
CA SER A 339 -2.02 -16.79 0.41
C SER A 339 -2.50 -15.35 0.50
N GLY A 340 -3.82 -15.16 0.46
CA GLY A 340 -4.46 -13.86 0.53
C GLY A 340 -5.39 -13.74 1.73
N VAL A 341 -5.55 -12.51 2.21
CA VAL A 341 -6.57 -12.14 3.19
C VAL A 341 -7.29 -10.89 2.69
N PHE A 342 -8.60 -10.89 2.79
CA PHE A 342 -9.40 -9.68 2.68
C PHE A 342 -10.31 -9.56 3.90
N ASN A 343 -10.18 -8.46 4.64
CA ASN A 343 -11.04 -8.17 5.79
C ASN A 343 -11.60 -6.76 5.64
N GLY A 344 -12.83 -6.65 5.14
CA GLY A 344 -13.50 -5.37 4.94
C GLY A 344 -14.57 -5.15 6.00
N LYS A 345 -14.45 -4.07 6.78
CA LYS A 345 -15.41 -3.70 7.81
C LYS A 345 -16.11 -2.40 7.44
N ILE A 346 -17.44 -2.40 7.44
CA ILE A 346 -18.27 -1.21 7.33
C ILE A 346 -18.95 -0.97 8.67
N ILE A 347 -18.74 0.22 9.24
CA ILE A 347 -19.36 0.67 10.46
C ILE A 347 -20.34 1.78 10.11
N VAL A 348 -21.62 1.62 10.48
CA VAL A 348 -22.63 2.65 10.31
C VAL A 348 -23.11 3.08 11.69
N ARG A 349 -22.69 4.28 12.12
CA ARG A 349 -23.02 4.82 13.44
C ARG A 349 -24.49 5.17 13.52
N LYS A 350 -25.03 5.24 14.74
CA LYS A 350 -26.46 5.46 15.01
C LYS A 350 -27.05 6.66 14.26
N ASP A 351 -26.31 7.74 14.19
CA ASP A 351 -26.75 8.98 13.54
C ASP A 351 -26.51 8.99 12.03
N ALA A 352 -25.83 7.99 11.46
CA ALA A 352 -25.50 7.90 10.03
C ALA A 352 -26.68 7.35 9.20
N GLN A 353 -27.84 7.97 9.35
CA GLN A 353 -29.05 7.61 8.59
C GLN A 353 -28.88 7.89 7.09
N LYS A 354 -29.62 7.16 6.24
CA LYS A 354 -29.56 7.27 4.77
C LYS A 354 -28.18 6.88 4.18
N THR A 355 -27.38 6.13 4.92
CA THR A 355 -26.15 5.52 4.40
C THR A 355 -26.48 4.54 3.27
N ASP A 356 -25.73 4.62 2.17
CA ASP A 356 -25.75 3.64 1.06
C ASP A 356 -24.35 3.06 0.86
N SER A 357 -24.12 1.82 1.32
CA SER A 357 -22.81 1.17 1.29
C SER A 357 -22.87 -0.18 0.57
N LYS A 358 -21.90 -0.41 -0.34
CA LYS A 358 -21.73 -1.69 -1.02
C LYS A 358 -20.28 -2.13 -0.96
N GLN A 359 -20.05 -3.36 -0.48
CA GLN A 359 -18.73 -3.98 -0.43
C GLN A 359 -18.72 -5.25 -1.29
N SER A 360 -17.68 -5.41 -2.12
CA SER A 360 -17.50 -6.61 -2.95
C SER A 360 -16.03 -7.04 -2.94
N ASN A 361 -15.79 -8.31 -2.61
CA ASN A 361 -14.49 -8.94 -2.78
C ASN A 361 -14.63 -10.13 -3.72
N LYS A 362 -13.83 -10.16 -4.80
CA LYS A 362 -13.83 -11.23 -5.80
C LYS A 362 -12.44 -11.79 -5.93
N ASN A 363 -12.30 -13.12 -5.89
CA ASN A 363 -11.00 -13.76 -5.91
C ASN A 363 -10.97 -14.85 -6.99
N LEU A 364 -9.90 -14.86 -7.77
CA LEU A 364 -9.60 -15.82 -8.80
C LEU A 364 -8.38 -16.64 -8.37
N LEU A 365 -8.59 -17.94 -8.15
CA LEU A 365 -7.52 -18.88 -7.84
C LEU A 365 -7.06 -19.54 -9.13
N LEU A 366 -5.78 -19.41 -9.45
CA LEU A 366 -5.17 -19.98 -10.65
C LEU A 366 -4.55 -21.36 -10.40
N SER A 367 -4.31 -21.71 -9.13
CA SER A 367 -3.77 -22.99 -8.67
C SER A 367 -4.61 -23.59 -7.54
N GLU A 368 -4.43 -24.88 -7.28
CA GLU A 368 -5.14 -25.61 -6.21
C GLU A 368 -4.59 -25.29 -4.81
N ASP A 369 -3.31 -24.94 -4.71
CA ASP A 369 -2.62 -24.65 -3.45
C ASP A 369 -2.78 -23.17 -3.02
N ALA A 370 -3.32 -22.31 -3.88
CA ALA A 370 -3.59 -20.91 -3.52
C ALA A 370 -4.75 -20.81 -2.54
N VAL A 371 -4.59 -20.00 -1.51
CA VAL A 371 -5.57 -19.85 -0.42
C VAL A 371 -5.98 -18.40 -0.24
N ILE A 372 -7.28 -18.15 -0.10
CA ILE A 372 -7.84 -16.83 0.25
C ILE A 372 -8.77 -16.93 1.46
N ASN A 373 -8.55 -16.06 2.44
CA ASN A 373 -9.44 -15.86 3.57
C ASN A 373 -10.17 -14.53 3.40
N THR A 374 -11.48 -14.57 3.13
CA THR A 374 -12.29 -13.36 2.97
C THR A 374 -13.28 -13.22 4.11
N LYS A 375 -13.28 -12.05 4.78
CA LYS A 375 -14.12 -11.76 5.94
C LYS A 375 -14.79 -10.38 5.82
N PRO A 376 -15.86 -10.26 5.03
CA PRO A 376 -16.64 -9.02 5.01
C PRO A 376 -17.46 -8.88 6.30
N GLN A 377 -17.47 -7.69 6.89
CA GLN A 377 -18.14 -7.39 8.17
C GLN A 377 -19.02 -6.13 8.06
N LEU A 378 -20.21 -6.17 8.65
CA LEU A 378 -21.12 -5.04 8.77
C LEU A 378 -21.47 -4.83 10.24
N GLU A 379 -21.20 -3.64 10.77
CA GLU A 379 -21.64 -3.19 12.09
C GLU A 379 -22.60 -2.01 11.91
N ILE A 380 -23.89 -2.28 11.90
CA ILE A 380 -24.91 -1.30 11.55
C ILE A 380 -25.71 -0.94 12.79
N TYR A 381 -25.66 0.33 13.19
CA TYR A 381 -26.36 0.87 14.35
C TYR A 381 -27.45 1.88 13.98
N ALA A 382 -27.64 2.17 12.68
CA ALA A 382 -28.69 3.03 12.14
C ALA A 382 -29.81 2.19 11.50
N ASP A 383 -31.03 2.71 11.45
CA ASP A 383 -32.21 1.96 11.01
C ASP A 383 -32.53 2.15 9.51
N ASP A 384 -32.34 3.36 8.98
CA ASP A 384 -32.72 3.71 7.61
C ASP A 384 -31.47 3.77 6.71
N VAL A 385 -31.01 2.59 6.29
CA VAL A 385 -29.78 2.44 5.51
C VAL A 385 -29.90 1.36 4.43
N LYS A 386 -29.01 1.40 3.44
CA LYS A 386 -28.85 0.37 2.39
C LYS A 386 -27.42 -0.13 2.42
N CYS A 387 -27.18 -1.24 3.11
CA CYS A 387 -25.85 -1.82 3.25
C CYS A 387 -25.84 -3.26 2.74
N THR A 388 -24.89 -3.56 1.85
CA THR A 388 -24.72 -4.90 1.30
C THR A 388 -23.26 -5.26 1.22
N HIS A 389 -22.95 -6.54 1.38
CA HIS A 389 -21.63 -7.08 1.09
C HIS A 389 -21.73 -8.40 0.32
N GLY A 390 -20.66 -8.75 -0.37
CA GLY A 390 -20.53 -10.02 -1.06
C GLY A 390 -19.07 -10.40 -1.25
N ALA A 391 -18.77 -11.69 -1.11
CA ALA A 391 -17.47 -12.26 -1.44
C ALA A 391 -17.64 -13.47 -2.35
N THR A 392 -16.75 -13.59 -3.33
CA THR A 392 -16.70 -14.75 -4.22
C THR A 392 -15.28 -15.26 -4.34
N ILE A 393 -15.15 -16.58 -4.37
CA ILE A 393 -13.91 -17.29 -4.64
C ILE A 393 -14.23 -18.24 -5.79
N GLY A 394 -13.46 -18.18 -6.87
CA GLY A 394 -13.67 -19.00 -8.04
C GLY A 394 -12.39 -19.31 -8.79
N GLN A 395 -12.52 -20.12 -9.81
CA GLN A 395 -11.47 -20.43 -10.78
C GLN A 395 -11.82 -19.82 -12.13
N ILE A 396 -10.91 -19.91 -13.09
CA ILE A 396 -11.18 -19.46 -14.47
C ILE A 396 -12.33 -20.27 -15.05
N ASP A 397 -13.29 -19.57 -15.63
CA ASP A 397 -14.44 -20.19 -16.30
C ASP A 397 -13.99 -21.09 -17.47
N GLN A 398 -14.20 -22.38 -17.31
CA GLN A 398 -13.79 -23.38 -18.31
C GLN A 398 -14.60 -23.29 -19.61
N GLU A 399 -15.84 -22.82 -19.58
CA GLU A 399 -16.63 -22.59 -20.79
C GLU A 399 -16.06 -21.42 -21.60
N ALA A 400 -15.67 -20.35 -20.92
CA ALA A 400 -14.98 -19.21 -21.54
C ALA A 400 -13.62 -19.63 -22.15
N VAL A 401 -12.84 -20.44 -21.43
CA VAL A 401 -11.59 -21.02 -21.97
C VAL A 401 -11.85 -21.86 -23.20
N PHE A 402 -12.84 -22.75 -23.16
CA PHE A 402 -13.22 -23.61 -24.32
C PHE A 402 -13.65 -22.77 -25.52
N TYR A 403 -14.44 -21.72 -25.30
CA TYR A 403 -14.87 -20.81 -26.35
C TYR A 403 -13.68 -20.10 -27.04
N LEU A 404 -12.73 -19.59 -26.29
CA LEU A 404 -11.54 -18.95 -26.85
C LEU A 404 -10.66 -19.94 -27.60
N ARG A 405 -10.47 -21.14 -27.07
CA ARG A 405 -9.73 -22.22 -27.73
C ARG A 405 -10.37 -22.67 -29.04
N SER A 406 -11.70 -22.72 -29.11
CA SER A 406 -12.43 -23.06 -30.33
C SER A 406 -12.24 -22.03 -31.45
N ARG A 407 -11.75 -20.82 -31.12
CA ARG A 407 -11.37 -19.75 -32.05
C ARG A 407 -9.88 -19.73 -32.40
N GLY A 408 -9.13 -20.76 -31.99
CA GLY A 408 -7.71 -20.91 -32.29
C GLY A 408 -6.75 -20.25 -31.33
N ILE A 409 -7.24 -19.71 -30.20
CA ILE A 409 -6.38 -19.12 -29.16
C ILE A 409 -5.76 -20.26 -28.34
N ALA A 410 -4.45 -20.20 -28.09
CA ALA A 410 -3.75 -21.18 -27.26
C ALA A 410 -4.30 -21.19 -25.82
N LEU A 411 -4.15 -22.32 -25.09
CA LEU A 411 -4.71 -22.47 -23.75
C LEU A 411 -4.13 -21.41 -22.78
N ALA A 412 -2.82 -21.22 -22.81
CA ALA A 412 -2.13 -20.25 -21.97
C ALA A 412 -2.61 -18.82 -22.25
N GLU A 413 -2.67 -18.44 -23.53
CA GLU A 413 -3.17 -17.14 -23.97
C GLU A 413 -4.65 -16.91 -23.57
N ALA A 414 -5.52 -17.94 -23.72
CA ALA A 414 -6.92 -17.85 -23.31
C ALA A 414 -7.05 -17.60 -21.79
N ARG A 415 -6.24 -18.29 -20.97
CA ARG A 415 -6.19 -18.07 -19.51
C ARG A 415 -5.69 -16.67 -19.18
N ALA A 416 -4.61 -16.21 -19.82
CA ALA A 416 -4.07 -14.87 -19.62
C ALA A 416 -5.10 -13.78 -19.95
N LEU A 417 -5.79 -13.88 -21.08
CA LEU A 417 -6.84 -12.94 -21.50
C LEU A 417 -7.98 -12.86 -20.47
N LEU A 418 -8.46 -13.99 -19.96
CA LEU A 418 -9.53 -14.03 -18.96
C LEU A 418 -9.07 -13.45 -17.61
N THR A 419 -7.82 -13.71 -17.22
CA THR A 419 -7.22 -13.16 -16.01
C THR A 419 -7.04 -11.65 -16.12
N GLN A 420 -6.57 -11.14 -17.27
CA GLN A 420 -6.48 -9.71 -17.55
C GLN A 420 -7.85 -9.03 -17.53
N ALA A 421 -8.86 -9.65 -18.16
CA ALA A 421 -10.23 -9.14 -18.12
C ALA A 421 -10.77 -9.04 -16.69
N PHE A 422 -10.45 -10.02 -15.83
CA PHE A 422 -10.81 -10.00 -14.43
C PHE A 422 -10.15 -8.81 -13.68
N ALA A 423 -8.87 -8.54 -13.90
CA ALA A 423 -8.15 -7.43 -13.28
C ALA A 423 -8.59 -6.06 -13.79
N SER A 424 -8.96 -5.98 -15.08
CA SER A 424 -9.32 -4.73 -15.77
C SER A 424 -10.46 -3.96 -15.10
N ASP A 425 -11.40 -4.65 -14.47
CA ASP A 425 -12.50 -4.00 -13.72
C ASP A 425 -12.01 -3.02 -12.64
N VAL A 426 -10.82 -3.22 -12.10
CA VAL A 426 -10.20 -2.32 -11.11
C VAL A 426 -9.29 -1.31 -11.81
N ILE A 427 -8.42 -1.76 -12.70
CA ILE A 427 -7.43 -0.90 -13.37
C ILE A 427 -8.12 0.20 -14.17
N GLU A 428 -9.23 -0.09 -14.87
CA GLU A 428 -9.99 0.88 -15.66
C GLU A 428 -10.63 2.01 -14.83
N LYS A 429 -10.73 1.85 -13.51
CA LYS A 429 -11.24 2.89 -12.61
C LYS A 429 -10.20 3.95 -12.28
N ILE A 430 -8.93 3.69 -12.54
CA ILE A 430 -7.84 4.66 -12.35
C ILE A 430 -7.95 5.74 -13.42
N LYS A 431 -8.12 6.99 -13.01
CA LYS A 431 -8.35 8.12 -13.92
C LYS A 431 -7.10 8.55 -14.69
N PHE A 432 -5.93 8.44 -14.05
CA PHE A 432 -4.67 8.85 -14.64
C PHE A 432 -4.20 7.82 -15.68
N GLU A 433 -4.40 8.17 -16.98
CA GLU A 433 -4.17 7.26 -18.11
C GLU A 433 -2.75 6.68 -18.19
N PRO A 434 -1.68 7.47 -18.01
CA PRO A 434 -0.33 6.92 -18.08
C PRO A 434 -0.07 5.82 -17.05
N LEU A 435 -0.56 5.99 -15.80
CA LEU A 435 -0.44 4.96 -14.76
C LEU A 435 -1.27 3.71 -15.12
N ARG A 436 -2.48 3.91 -15.64
CA ARG A 436 -3.36 2.81 -16.06
C ARG A 436 -2.70 1.97 -17.15
N ALA A 437 -2.05 2.59 -18.13
CA ALA A 437 -1.31 1.90 -19.19
C ALA A 437 -0.14 1.08 -18.62
N GLN A 438 0.67 1.67 -17.74
CA GLN A 438 1.78 1.00 -17.07
C GLN A 438 1.33 -0.18 -16.23
N LEU A 439 0.22 -0.06 -15.50
CA LEU A 439 -0.32 -1.16 -14.68
C LEU A 439 -0.84 -2.32 -15.54
N LYS A 440 -1.40 -2.03 -16.72
CA LYS A 440 -1.79 -3.08 -17.69
C LYS A 440 -0.57 -3.82 -18.21
N GLU A 441 0.49 -3.12 -18.55
CA GLU A 441 1.75 -3.70 -19.01
C GLU A 441 2.39 -4.57 -17.92
N ALA A 442 2.55 -4.03 -16.70
CA ALA A 442 3.06 -4.79 -15.55
C ALA A 442 2.23 -6.06 -15.24
N LEU A 443 0.91 -6.00 -15.40
CA LEU A 443 0.04 -7.16 -15.25
C LEU A 443 0.32 -8.22 -16.34
N VAL A 444 0.48 -7.80 -17.60
CA VAL A 444 0.80 -8.70 -18.71
C VAL A 444 2.14 -9.39 -18.48
N GLU A 445 3.19 -8.64 -18.15
CA GLU A 445 4.52 -9.18 -17.87
C GLU A 445 4.49 -10.19 -16.73
N ARG A 446 3.74 -9.87 -15.65
CA ARG A 446 3.61 -10.77 -14.49
C ARG A 446 2.88 -12.06 -14.83
N LEU A 447 1.91 -12.02 -15.72
CA LEU A 447 1.20 -13.22 -16.19
C LEU A 447 2.04 -14.02 -17.21
N ALA A 448 2.83 -13.37 -18.06
CA ALA A 448 3.69 -14.02 -19.06
C ALA A 448 4.94 -14.68 -18.47
N GLY A 449 5.59 -14.05 -17.47
CA GLY A 449 6.78 -14.61 -16.80
C GLY A 449 6.56 -15.94 -16.09
N LYS A 450 5.30 -16.36 -15.94
CA LYS A 450 4.91 -17.65 -15.39
C LYS A 450 5.02 -18.80 -16.39
N GLU A 451 4.73 -18.54 -17.67
CA GLU A 451 4.78 -19.57 -18.71
C GLU A 451 6.19 -20.11 -18.87
N GLU A 452 7.20 -19.24 -18.76
CA GLU A 452 8.61 -19.65 -18.82
C GLU A 452 9.04 -20.49 -17.61
N SER A 453 8.51 -20.22 -16.42
CA SER A 453 8.84 -20.98 -15.21
C SER A 453 8.17 -22.35 -15.16
N GLU A 454 6.93 -22.46 -15.64
CA GLU A 454 6.20 -23.74 -15.75
C GLU A 454 6.82 -24.65 -16.82
N VAL A 455 7.24 -24.09 -17.96
CA VAL A 455 7.93 -24.85 -19.01
C VAL A 455 9.27 -25.37 -18.51
N ARG A 456 10.06 -24.56 -17.81
CA ARG A 456 11.33 -24.99 -17.23
C ARG A 456 11.18 -26.08 -16.16
N SER A 457 10.13 -26.01 -15.32
CA SER A 457 9.88 -27.05 -14.31
C SER A 457 9.45 -28.37 -14.95
N GLN A 458 8.66 -28.34 -15.99
CA GLN A 458 8.27 -29.57 -16.73
C GLN A 458 9.44 -30.17 -17.51
N GLU A 459 10.32 -29.37 -18.09
CA GLU A 459 11.55 -29.84 -18.73
C GLU A 459 12.54 -30.47 -17.74
N SER A 460 12.64 -29.95 -16.51
CA SER A 460 13.49 -30.52 -15.47
C SER A 460 12.95 -31.87 -14.91
N GLU A 461 11.63 -32.05 -14.86
CA GLU A 461 11.01 -33.33 -14.45
C GLU A 461 11.11 -34.40 -15.55
N THR A 462 11.03 -34.01 -16.81
CA THR A 462 11.14 -34.96 -17.94
C THR A 462 12.59 -35.31 -18.28
N GLY A 463 13.56 -34.42 -17.97
CA GLY A 463 15.00 -34.66 -18.19
C GLY A 463 15.66 -35.60 -17.17
N GLY A 464 15.03 -35.85 -16.03
CA GLY A 464 15.54 -36.75 -14.97
C GLY A 464 15.27 -38.25 -15.17
N SER A 465 14.46 -38.64 -16.17
CA SER A 465 13.97 -40.04 -16.33
C SER A 465 14.72 -40.89 -17.36
N THR A 466 15.83 -40.42 -17.91
CA THR A 466 16.55 -41.15 -19.01
C THR A 466 17.96 -41.61 -18.71
N LEU A 467 18.37 -41.76 -17.45
CA LEU A 467 19.72 -42.25 -17.08
C LEU A 467 19.74 -43.38 -16.03
N GLU A 468 18.73 -44.27 -16.05
CA GLU A 468 18.83 -45.58 -15.33
C GLU A 468 18.29 -46.73 -16.18
N GLU A 469 18.90 -47.03 -17.31
CA GLU A 469 18.88 -48.36 -17.93
C GLU A 469 20.07 -48.47 -18.91
N SER A 470 21.23 -48.89 -18.34
CA SER A 470 22.25 -49.63 -19.09
C SER A 470 23.33 -50.23 -18.16
#